data_58e2267f30c78795e9e69b021399768f
#
_entry.id   58e2267f30c78795e9e69b021399768f
#
_cell.length_a   1.000
_cell.length_b   1.000
_cell.length_c   1.000
_cell.angle_alpha   90.00
_cell.angle_beta   90.00
_cell.angle_gamma   90.00
#
_symmetry.space_group_name_H-M   'P 1'
#
loop_
_entity.id
_entity.type
_entity.pdbx_description
1 polymer ?
#
loop_
_entity_poly.entity_id
_entity_poly.type
_entity_poly.pdbx_seq_one_letter_code
_entity_poly.pdbx_strand_id
1 'polypeptide(L)'
;MRLRLIAVGSRMPKWVEEGWHEYAKRLPSELALELVEIPLNTRGKNADVARLIRQEGEAMLAKVQPGERIVTLEVHGKPWSTEQLAVELDRWRLDSRTVNFMVGGPEGLAPEVCARADQRWSLSPLTLPHPLVRILIGEQLYRAWTVLSGHPYHK
;
A
#
# COMPACT_ATOMS: atom_id res chain seq x y z
N MET A 1 1.65 -11.78 11.78
CA MET A 1 2.14 -10.68 10.92
C MET A 1 1.01 -9.71 10.64
N ARG A 2 1.30 -8.43 10.58
CA ARG A 2 0.31 -7.39 10.29
C ARG A 2 0.63 -6.74 8.95
N LEU A 3 -0.38 -6.48 8.14
CA LEU A 3 -0.26 -5.74 6.90
C LEU A 3 -0.91 -4.36 7.09
N ARG A 4 -0.24 -3.32 6.66
CA ARG A 4 -0.76 -1.95 6.79
C ARG A 4 -0.63 -1.23 5.46
N LEU A 5 -1.70 -0.57 5.03
CA LEU A 5 -1.66 0.34 3.90
C LEU A 5 -1.62 1.76 4.44
N ILE A 6 -0.50 2.43 4.26
CA ILE A 6 -0.33 3.83 4.66
C ILE A 6 -0.48 4.67 3.41
N ALA A 7 -1.56 5.43 3.34
CA ALA A 7 -1.97 6.13 2.12
C ALA A 7 -2.22 7.61 2.40
N VAL A 8 -1.73 8.48 1.51
CA VAL A 8 -2.00 9.90 1.57
C VAL A 8 -3.39 10.17 1.01
N GLY A 9 -4.22 10.81 1.80
CA GLY A 9 -5.60 11.14 1.44
C GLY A 9 -6.58 10.57 2.44
N SER A 10 -7.67 11.31 2.66
CA SER A 10 -8.74 10.93 3.56
C SER A 10 -10.08 11.30 2.92
N ARG A 11 -11.18 10.93 3.58
CA ARG A 11 -12.53 11.26 3.10
C ARG A 11 -12.79 10.71 1.70
N MET A 12 -12.42 9.46 1.48
CA MET A 12 -12.70 8.80 0.21
C MET A 12 -14.20 8.63 -0.02
N PRO A 13 -14.66 8.62 -1.28
CA PRO A 13 -16.04 8.29 -1.60
C PRO A 13 -16.46 6.96 -0.98
N LYS A 14 -17.73 6.81 -0.69
CA LYS A 14 -18.27 5.62 -0.04
C LYS A 14 -17.92 4.33 -0.79
N TRP A 15 -17.96 4.37 -2.13
CA TRP A 15 -17.65 3.18 -2.93
C TRP A 15 -16.20 2.72 -2.77
N VAL A 16 -15.27 3.65 -2.48
CA VAL A 16 -13.87 3.31 -2.21
C VAL A 16 -13.74 2.62 -0.86
N GLU A 17 -14.40 3.15 0.17
CA GLU A 17 -14.41 2.54 1.49
C GLU A 17 -15.04 1.14 1.45
N GLU A 18 -16.16 1.01 0.74
CA GLU A 18 -16.83 -0.28 0.57
C GLU A 18 -15.95 -1.28 -0.18
N GLY A 19 -15.29 -0.83 -1.26
CA GLY A 19 -14.39 -1.69 -2.05
C GLY A 19 -13.19 -2.15 -1.24
N TRP A 20 -12.60 -1.25 -0.46
CA TRP A 20 -11.52 -1.58 0.45
C TRP A 20 -11.95 -2.62 1.48
N HIS A 21 -13.07 -2.37 2.16
CA HIS A 21 -13.58 -3.28 3.18
C HIS A 21 -13.96 -4.64 2.62
N GLU A 22 -14.47 -4.68 1.40
CA GLU A 22 -14.87 -5.93 0.75
C GLU A 22 -13.72 -6.93 0.69
N TYR A 23 -12.50 -6.47 0.42
CA TYR A 23 -11.34 -7.35 0.33
C TYR A 23 -10.56 -7.46 1.63
N ALA A 24 -10.41 -6.37 2.38
CA ALA A 24 -9.68 -6.39 3.64
C ALA A 24 -10.31 -7.37 4.64
N LYS A 25 -11.63 -7.44 4.70
CA LYS A 25 -12.35 -8.35 5.61
C LYS A 25 -12.15 -9.83 5.28
N ARG A 26 -11.76 -10.15 4.05
CA ARG A 26 -11.57 -11.55 3.61
C ARG A 26 -10.25 -12.14 4.07
N LEU A 27 -9.30 -11.32 4.44
CA LEU A 27 -8.02 -11.81 4.92
C LEU A 27 -8.16 -12.42 6.32
N PRO A 28 -7.42 -13.50 6.61
CA PRO A 28 -7.46 -14.11 7.94
C PRO A 28 -6.84 -13.17 8.98
N SER A 29 -7.17 -13.40 10.25
CA SER A 29 -6.67 -12.56 11.35
C SER A 29 -5.14 -12.51 11.43
N GLU A 30 -4.46 -13.57 11.00
CA GLU A 30 -2.99 -13.63 10.96
C GLU A 30 -2.38 -12.73 9.88
N LEU A 31 -3.19 -12.26 8.92
CA LEU A 31 -2.80 -11.32 7.87
C LEU A 31 -3.71 -10.08 7.87
N ALA A 32 -4.13 -9.66 9.05
CA ALA A 32 -5.03 -8.51 9.18
C ALA A 32 -4.46 -7.29 8.44
N LEU A 33 -5.28 -6.72 7.56
CA LEU A 33 -4.89 -5.56 6.74
C LEU A 33 -5.57 -4.31 7.29
N GLU A 34 -4.76 -3.36 7.73
CA GLU A 34 -5.18 -2.11 8.33
C GLU A 34 -4.91 -0.94 7.38
N LEU A 35 -5.86 -0.01 7.28
CA LEU A 35 -5.68 1.23 6.54
C LEU A 35 -5.28 2.36 7.49
N VAL A 36 -4.18 3.03 7.17
CA VAL A 36 -3.72 4.22 7.89
C VAL A 36 -3.72 5.39 6.91
N GLU A 37 -4.60 6.34 7.11
CA GLU A 37 -4.71 7.50 6.23
C GLU A 37 -3.86 8.66 6.74
N ILE A 38 -3.13 9.29 5.82
CA ILE A 38 -2.37 10.52 6.08
C ILE A 38 -3.14 11.65 5.40
N PRO A 39 -3.54 12.68 6.14
CA PRO A 39 -4.27 13.80 5.52
C PRO A 39 -3.48 14.44 4.38
N LEU A 40 -4.19 14.70 3.27
CA LEU A 40 -3.63 15.42 2.15
C LEU A 40 -3.57 16.91 2.48
N ASN A 41 -2.38 17.48 2.42
CA ASN A 41 -2.21 18.93 2.61
C ASN A 41 -2.80 19.69 1.41
N THR A 42 -3.48 20.80 1.69
CA THR A 42 -4.10 21.61 0.65
C THR A 42 -3.05 22.19 -0.29
N ARG A 43 -3.25 22.00 -1.61
CA ARG A 43 -2.42 22.61 -2.65
C ARG A 43 -3.08 23.88 -3.13
N GLY A 44 -2.66 25.01 -2.58
CA GLY A 44 -3.08 26.33 -3.06
C GLY A 44 -2.38 26.69 -4.38
N LYS A 45 -2.80 27.81 -4.97
CA LYS A 45 -2.28 28.30 -6.26
C LYS A 45 -0.76 28.47 -6.25
N ASN A 46 -0.19 28.92 -5.13
CA ASN A 46 1.24 29.15 -4.99
C ASN A 46 1.88 28.15 -4.00
N ALA A 47 1.33 26.95 -3.92
CA ALA A 47 1.82 25.95 -2.97
C ALA A 47 3.22 25.47 -3.38
N ASP A 48 4.09 25.31 -2.39
CA ASP A 48 5.35 24.59 -2.55
C ASP A 48 5.06 23.09 -2.50
N VAL A 49 4.82 22.51 -3.65
CA VAL A 49 4.42 21.10 -3.78
C VAL A 49 5.50 20.17 -3.22
N ALA A 50 6.77 20.46 -3.49
CA ALA A 50 7.87 19.64 -2.98
C ALA A 50 7.88 19.61 -1.45
N ARG A 51 7.62 20.74 -0.81
CA ARG A 51 7.52 20.83 0.65
C ARG A 51 6.35 20.02 1.19
N LEU A 52 5.18 20.12 0.53
CA LEU A 52 3.99 19.39 0.95
C LEU A 52 4.18 17.88 0.84
N ILE A 53 4.78 17.42 -0.26
CA ILE A 53 5.10 16.01 -0.48
C ILE A 53 6.05 15.52 0.62
N ARG A 54 7.07 16.31 0.95
CA ARG A 54 8.03 15.95 2.01
C ARG A 54 7.34 15.85 3.37
N GLN A 55 6.45 16.77 3.70
CA GLN A 55 5.70 16.74 4.96
C GLN A 55 4.80 15.49 5.02
N GLU A 56 4.13 15.14 3.93
CA GLU A 56 3.33 13.92 3.85
C GLU A 56 4.22 12.68 4.05
N GLY A 57 5.38 12.68 3.41
CA GLY A 57 6.35 11.59 3.56
C GLY A 57 6.83 11.41 5.00
N GLU A 58 7.13 12.51 5.69
CA GLU A 58 7.51 12.48 7.09
C GLU A 58 6.39 11.90 7.96
N ALA A 59 5.14 12.30 7.70
CA ALA A 59 3.98 11.78 8.41
C ALA A 59 3.79 10.28 8.17
N MET A 60 4.02 9.82 6.93
CA MET A 60 3.95 8.40 6.60
C MET A 60 5.02 7.60 7.35
N LEU A 61 6.26 8.05 7.29
CA LEU A 61 7.39 7.37 7.94
C LEU A 61 7.25 7.35 9.46
N ALA A 62 6.61 8.37 10.04
CA ALA A 62 6.34 8.42 11.49
C ALA A 62 5.41 7.29 11.95
N LYS A 63 4.65 6.68 11.04
CA LYS A 63 3.77 5.54 11.36
C LYS A 63 4.50 4.20 11.37
N VAL A 64 5.73 4.16 10.86
CA VAL A 64 6.52 2.93 10.75
C VAL A 64 7.39 2.78 11.99
N GLN A 65 7.31 1.62 12.64
CA GLN A 65 8.16 1.30 13.78
C GLN A 65 9.50 0.71 13.33
N PRO A 66 10.57 0.84 14.15
CA PRO A 66 11.85 0.21 13.81
C PRO A 66 11.68 -1.30 13.55
N GLY A 67 12.33 -1.77 12.49
CA GLY A 67 12.29 -3.18 12.12
C GLY A 67 11.12 -3.58 11.24
N GLU A 68 10.14 -2.71 11.04
CA GLU A 68 9.04 -2.99 10.12
C GLU A 68 9.49 -2.84 8.67
N ARG A 69 8.85 -3.59 7.78
CA ARG A 69 9.16 -3.57 6.35
C ARG A 69 8.39 -2.45 5.66
N ILE A 70 9.03 -1.82 4.70
CA ILE A 70 8.42 -0.79 3.86
C ILE A 70 8.42 -1.28 2.41
N VAL A 71 7.22 -1.33 1.81
CA VAL A 71 7.02 -1.62 0.39
C VAL A 71 6.34 -0.41 -0.23
N THR A 72 7.03 0.27 -1.14
CA THR A 72 6.46 1.44 -1.81
C THR A 72 5.74 1.03 -3.10
N LEU A 73 4.62 1.66 -3.37
CA LEU A 73 3.87 1.49 -4.62
C LEU A 73 4.33 2.57 -5.59
N GLU A 74 4.99 2.17 -6.67
CA GLU A 74 5.58 3.09 -7.64
C GLU A 74 5.42 2.54 -9.05
N VAL A 75 5.04 3.39 -10.00
CA VAL A 75 4.87 2.98 -11.39
C VAL A 75 6.18 2.36 -11.94
N HIS A 76 7.32 2.92 -11.53
CA HIS A 76 8.64 2.45 -11.96
C HIS A 76 9.25 1.41 -11.03
N GLY A 77 8.47 0.88 -10.10
CA GLY A 77 8.90 -0.22 -9.24
C GLY A 77 8.96 -1.53 -10.01
N LYS A 78 9.27 -2.59 -9.27
CA LYS A 78 9.32 -3.93 -9.86
C LYS A 78 7.89 -4.47 -10.07
N PRO A 79 7.52 -4.87 -11.29
CA PRO A 79 6.22 -5.49 -11.53
C PRO A 79 6.24 -6.93 -11.00
N TRP A 80 5.20 -7.31 -10.28
CA TRP A 80 4.99 -8.68 -9.83
C TRP A 80 3.71 -9.23 -10.45
N SER A 81 3.76 -10.49 -10.87
CA SER A 81 2.54 -11.24 -11.12
C SER A 81 1.88 -11.58 -9.78
N THR A 82 0.63 -12.04 -9.82
CA THR A 82 -0.06 -12.49 -8.60
C THR A 82 0.73 -13.62 -7.91
N GLU A 83 1.29 -14.53 -8.71
CA GLU A 83 2.09 -15.63 -8.18
C GLU A 83 3.38 -15.15 -7.51
N GLN A 84 4.02 -14.13 -8.11
CA GLN A 84 5.22 -13.52 -7.51
C GLN A 84 4.86 -12.78 -6.23
N LEU A 85 3.72 -12.08 -6.19
CA LEU A 85 3.23 -11.46 -4.96
C LEU A 85 2.98 -12.50 -3.87
N ALA A 86 2.41 -13.65 -4.25
CA ALA A 86 2.20 -14.75 -3.30
C ALA A 86 3.54 -15.25 -2.71
N VAL A 87 4.58 -15.37 -3.53
CA VAL A 87 5.92 -15.74 -3.06
C VAL A 87 6.45 -14.70 -2.07
N GLU A 88 6.30 -13.41 -2.39
CA GLU A 88 6.74 -12.35 -1.48
C GLU A 88 5.93 -12.34 -0.18
N LEU A 89 4.63 -12.54 -0.25
CA LEU A 89 3.76 -12.63 0.93
C LEU A 89 4.22 -13.78 1.84
N ASP A 90 4.55 -14.92 1.25
CA ASP A 90 5.05 -16.06 2.02
C ASP A 90 6.38 -15.75 2.69
N ARG A 91 7.29 -15.08 2.00
CA ARG A 91 8.56 -14.64 2.59
C ARG A 91 8.35 -13.70 3.76
N TRP A 92 7.42 -12.74 3.62
CA TRP A 92 7.10 -11.81 4.70
C TRP A 92 6.54 -12.52 5.91
N ARG A 93 5.73 -13.56 5.69
CA ARG A 93 5.19 -14.39 6.78
C ARG A 93 6.28 -15.09 7.57
N LEU A 94 7.36 -15.51 6.92
CA LEU A 94 8.44 -16.23 7.57
C LEU A 94 9.18 -15.39 8.61
N ASP A 95 9.35 -14.10 8.37
CA ASP A 95 10.01 -13.22 9.34
C ASP A 95 9.02 -12.50 10.27
N SER A 96 7.73 -12.65 10.03
CA SER A 96 6.63 -12.13 10.87
C SER A 96 6.66 -10.63 11.14
N ARG A 97 7.43 -9.86 10.35
CA ARG A 97 7.51 -8.41 10.50
C ARG A 97 6.26 -7.75 9.92
N THR A 98 5.81 -6.67 10.52
CA THR A 98 4.78 -5.83 9.93
C THR A 98 5.25 -5.31 8.58
N VAL A 99 4.37 -5.37 7.57
CA VAL A 99 4.63 -4.85 6.23
C VAL A 99 3.78 -3.61 6.03
N ASN A 100 4.43 -2.49 5.71
CA ASN A 100 3.78 -1.22 5.45
C ASN A 100 3.85 -0.93 3.96
N PHE A 101 2.69 -0.91 3.29
CA PHE A 101 2.57 -0.52 1.89
C PHE A 101 2.34 0.99 1.83
N MET A 102 3.19 1.70 1.10
CA MET A 102 3.15 3.16 1.02
C MET A 102 2.54 3.61 -0.30
N VAL A 103 1.46 4.36 -0.24
CA VAL A 103 0.78 4.92 -1.41
C VAL A 103 0.74 6.44 -1.28
N GLY A 104 1.35 7.13 -2.24
CA GLY A 104 1.42 8.58 -2.26
C GLY A 104 0.13 9.25 -2.71
N GLY A 105 0.10 10.57 -2.59
CA GLY A 105 -0.98 11.42 -3.10
C GLY A 105 -0.86 11.69 -4.61
N PRO A 106 -1.47 12.79 -5.08
CA PRO A 106 -1.53 13.08 -6.52
C PRO A 106 -0.19 13.18 -7.22
N GLU A 107 0.85 13.64 -6.52
CA GLU A 107 2.19 13.80 -7.09
C GLU A 107 3.14 12.64 -6.74
N GLY A 108 2.61 11.55 -6.18
CA GLY A 108 3.40 10.39 -5.82
C GLY A 108 4.03 10.48 -4.43
N LEU A 109 4.98 9.59 -4.17
CA LEU A 109 5.67 9.49 -2.89
C LEU A 109 6.86 10.44 -2.81
N ALA A 110 7.14 10.94 -1.60
CA ALA A 110 8.34 11.71 -1.34
C ALA A 110 9.59 10.87 -1.61
N PRO A 111 10.67 11.49 -2.15
CA PRO A 111 11.93 10.77 -2.34
C PRO A 111 12.46 10.11 -1.07
N GLU A 112 12.25 10.72 0.08
CA GLU A 112 12.68 10.20 1.38
C GLU A 112 11.98 8.88 1.73
N VAL A 113 10.71 8.74 1.34
CA VAL A 113 9.96 7.49 1.53
C VAL A 113 10.51 6.41 0.60
N CYS A 114 10.72 6.75 -0.67
CA CYS A 114 11.28 5.82 -1.65
C CYS A 114 12.67 5.33 -1.24
N ALA A 115 13.49 6.21 -0.66
CA ALA A 115 14.82 5.87 -0.18
C ALA A 115 14.80 4.88 1.00
N ARG A 116 13.71 4.84 1.75
CA ARG A 116 13.53 3.93 2.89
C ARG A 116 12.88 2.60 2.51
N ALA A 117 12.49 2.43 1.25
CA ALA A 117 11.80 1.22 0.80
C ALA A 117 12.72 -0.01 0.87
N ASP A 118 12.22 -1.09 1.46
CA ASP A 118 12.85 -2.41 1.35
C ASP A 118 12.57 -3.02 -0.01
N GLN A 119 11.38 -2.74 -0.55
CA GLN A 119 10.97 -3.18 -1.87
C GLN A 119 10.13 -2.08 -2.53
N ARG A 120 10.26 -1.96 -3.86
CA ARG A 120 9.52 -0.98 -4.67
C ARG A 120 8.68 -1.77 -5.67
N TRP A 121 7.37 -1.68 -5.53
CA TRP A 121 6.42 -2.52 -6.26
C TRP A 121 5.60 -1.69 -7.23
N SER A 122 5.51 -2.14 -8.49
CA SER A 122 4.63 -1.56 -9.51
C SER A 122 3.41 -2.46 -9.72
N LEU A 123 2.22 -1.90 -9.53
CA LEU A 123 0.98 -2.61 -9.86
C LEU A 123 0.79 -2.73 -11.37
N SER A 124 1.26 -1.75 -12.13
CA SER A 124 1.00 -1.65 -13.56
C SER A 124 1.90 -0.57 -14.16
N PRO A 125 2.30 -0.70 -15.46
CA PRO A 125 2.90 0.41 -16.18
C PRO A 125 1.93 1.58 -16.38
N LEU A 126 0.62 1.33 -16.24
CA LEU A 126 -0.38 2.38 -16.28
C LEU A 126 -0.34 3.20 -14.99
N THR A 127 -0.58 4.49 -15.12
CA THR A 127 -0.82 5.33 -13.94
C THR A 127 -2.25 5.10 -13.47
N LEU A 128 -2.40 4.63 -12.23
CA LEU A 128 -3.69 4.32 -11.65
C LEU A 128 -4.11 5.39 -10.65
N PRO A 129 -5.40 5.77 -10.61
CA PRO A 129 -5.86 6.72 -9.60
C PRO A 129 -5.74 6.12 -8.20
N HIS A 130 -5.29 6.95 -7.27
CA HIS A 130 -5.05 6.55 -5.89
C HIS A 130 -6.21 5.77 -5.24
N PRO A 131 -7.49 6.17 -5.40
CA PRO A 131 -8.59 5.41 -4.79
C PRO A 131 -8.67 3.96 -5.27
N LEU A 132 -8.43 3.72 -6.56
CA LEU A 132 -8.43 2.37 -7.12
C LEU A 132 -7.23 1.56 -6.63
N VAL A 133 -6.07 2.20 -6.44
CA VAL A 133 -4.87 1.53 -5.94
C VAL A 133 -5.14 0.87 -4.59
N ARG A 134 -5.86 1.54 -3.69
CA ARG A 134 -6.24 0.98 -2.39
C ARG A 134 -6.99 -0.33 -2.55
N ILE A 135 -8.01 -0.33 -3.41
CA ILE A 135 -8.87 -1.50 -3.63
C ILE A 135 -8.07 -2.62 -4.27
N LEU A 136 -7.23 -2.29 -5.27
CA LEU A 136 -6.41 -3.29 -5.97
C LEU A 136 -5.41 -3.96 -5.02
N ILE A 137 -4.79 -3.20 -4.12
CA ILE A 137 -3.87 -3.78 -3.14
C ILE A 137 -4.61 -4.76 -2.23
N GLY A 138 -5.76 -4.36 -1.71
CA GLY A 138 -6.58 -5.25 -0.88
C GLY A 138 -6.97 -6.51 -1.62
N GLU A 139 -7.45 -6.38 -2.84
CA GLU A 139 -7.84 -7.53 -3.68
C GLU A 139 -6.63 -8.43 -3.99
N GLN A 140 -5.49 -7.86 -4.37
CA GLN A 140 -4.31 -8.65 -4.73
C GLN A 140 -3.69 -9.34 -3.52
N LEU A 141 -3.70 -8.73 -2.35
CA LEU A 141 -3.23 -9.40 -1.13
C LEU A 141 -4.13 -10.58 -0.78
N TYR A 142 -5.45 -10.40 -0.91
CA TYR A 142 -6.37 -11.51 -0.72
C TYR A 142 -6.13 -12.61 -1.76
N ARG A 143 -5.99 -12.25 -3.03
CA ARG A 143 -5.72 -13.22 -4.11
C ARG A 143 -4.42 -13.98 -3.85
N ALA A 144 -3.36 -13.29 -3.45
CA ALA A 144 -2.08 -13.92 -3.13
C ALA A 144 -2.22 -14.92 -1.97
N TRP A 145 -2.99 -14.54 -0.93
CA TRP A 145 -3.26 -15.45 0.17
C TRP A 145 -4.03 -16.69 -0.30
N THR A 146 -5.00 -16.54 -1.21
CA THR A 146 -5.74 -17.70 -1.75
C THR A 146 -4.82 -18.63 -2.54
N VAL A 147 -3.81 -18.11 -3.22
CA VAL A 147 -2.79 -18.95 -3.88
C VAL A 147 -2.05 -19.78 -2.83
N LEU A 148 -1.63 -19.18 -1.74
CA LEU A 148 -0.88 -19.87 -0.69
C LEU A 148 -1.71 -20.87 0.09
N SER A 149 -3.00 -20.58 0.30
CA SER A 149 -3.89 -21.42 1.11
C SER A 149 -4.64 -22.49 0.30
N GLY A 150 -4.50 -22.49 -1.03
CA GLY A 150 -5.22 -23.44 -1.89
C GLY A 150 -6.69 -23.10 -2.09
N HIS A 151 -7.12 -21.90 -1.75
CA HIS A 151 -8.51 -21.46 -1.95
C HIS A 151 -8.78 -21.19 -3.44
N PRO A 152 -9.94 -21.58 -3.99
CA PRO A 152 -10.22 -21.48 -5.44
C PRO A 152 -10.43 -20.08 -5.99
N TYR A 153 -10.48 -19.05 -5.17
CA TYR A 153 -10.74 -17.67 -5.60
C TYR A 153 -9.82 -17.19 -6.73
N HIS A 154 -8.55 -17.58 -6.67
CA HIS A 154 -7.53 -17.12 -7.63
C HIS A 154 -7.62 -17.77 -9.02
N LYS A 155 -8.49 -18.73 -9.19
CA LYS A 155 -8.68 -19.43 -10.46
C LYS A 155 -9.50 -18.63 -11.45
#